data_68e02f7ca53eebe847a1fc6a4f94dfd9
#
_entry.id   68e02f7ca53eebe847a1fc6a4f94dfd9
#
_cell.length_a   1.000
_cell.length_b   1.000
_cell.length_c   1.000
_cell.angle_alpha   90.00
_cell.angle_beta   90.00
_cell.angle_gamma   90.00
#
_symmetry.space_group_name_H-M   'P 1'
#
loop_
_entity.id
_entity.type
_entity.pdbx_description
1 polymer ?
#
loop_
_entity_poly.entity_id
_entity_poly.type
_entity_poly.pdbx_seq_one_letter_code
_entity_poly.pdbx_strand_id
1 'polypeptide(L)'
;MKRTAVIALAVSVALVGILAWQAVGRQRDFSRLIADGDRALAKDEAVLAVEAFSGAITLRPNSMLAYLKRGDAYRRSGDSRNALRDLRRAAELDPAAARPHELLGDLNVDLERYARAQESYEACVKLDDRSARVFYKLSLTQYRQGQAEAAMGPLKQALAIDDRFAPAHYLLGLCLLTLDRPPDAAASLERAVRLDPGFIAAREKLAEAYLAQRRDKDAITELEALAALEPKRPERQVALGLAYARTGRSDLAVITLRRVAEDHPGDTEVYVAIGRAWLQAAEAQPDRVSVNKALEALEGAIGRGAPTSEALMLLGRARALAGDLPAAEQSYKQATAQFPIEPAAFLQLADVAERIGHYATARDALLRYSAISGDGIPPPDRALRLGDLSMRLNEPAAAVNWYTRAAQGPNATAPVFARLADAQFKAGDPAGALVSVGRGLQRDPHSSALINIERRIRAATQSQR
;
A
#
# COMPACT_ATOMS: atom_id res chain seq x y z
N MET A 1 -91.21 10.74 6.78
CA MET A 1 -90.04 10.00 7.22
C MET A 1 -89.43 9.11 6.15
N LYS A 2 -90.13 8.22 5.39
CA LYS A 2 -89.53 7.33 4.38
C LYS A 2 -88.85 8.03 3.19
N ARG A 3 -89.42 9.15 2.69
CA ARG A 3 -88.87 9.91 1.55
C ARG A 3 -87.58 10.67 1.92
N THR A 4 -87.46 11.23 3.10
CA THR A 4 -86.28 11.91 3.62
C THR A 4 -85.09 10.90 3.83
N ALA A 5 -85.43 9.71 4.32
CA ALA A 5 -84.41 8.64 4.47
C ALA A 5 -83.82 8.14 3.13
N VAL A 6 -84.72 8.00 2.08
CA VAL A 6 -84.28 7.61 0.72
C VAL A 6 -83.41 8.70 0.07
N ILE A 7 -83.75 9.98 0.24
CA ILE A 7 -82.95 11.12 -0.28
C ILE A 7 -81.58 11.15 0.45
N ALA A 8 -81.54 10.97 1.78
CA ALA A 8 -80.30 10.94 2.54
C ALA A 8 -79.42 9.78 2.12
N LEU A 9 -79.95 8.58 1.87
CA LEU A 9 -79.26 7.46 1.37
C LEU A 9 -78.68 7.71 -0.04
N ALA A 10 -79.44 8.25 -0.95
CA ALA A 10 -78.98 8.57 -2.32
C ALA A 10 -77.87 9.61 -2.32
N VAL A 11 -77.92 10.66 -1.46
CA VAL A 11 -76.90 11.66 -1.28
C VAL A 11 -75.62 11.04 -0.69
N SER A 12 -75.75 10.15 0.30
CA SER A 12 -74.61 9.43 0.88
C SER A 12 -73.92 8.52 -0.15
N VAL A 13 -74.65 7.81 -0.98
CA VAL A 13 -74.09 6.93 -2.04
C VAL A 13 -73.39 7.78 -3.11
N ALA A 14 -73.99 8.94 -3.53
CA ALA A 14 -73.38 9.87 -4.48
C ALA A 14 -72.11 10.45 -3.92
N LEU A 15 -72.06 10.85 -2.63
CA LEU A 15 -70.90 11.40 -1.95
C LEU A 15 -69.78 10.35 -1.85
N VAL A 16 -70.08 9.11 -1.51
CA VAL A 16 -69.12 8.00 -1.51
C VAL A 16 -68.60 7.72 -2.91
N GLY A 17 -69.44 7.77 -3.94
CA GLY A 17 -69.05 7.64 -5.36
C GLY A 17 -68.08 8.74 -5.80
N ILE A 18 -68.35 10.00 -5.45
CA ILE A 18 -67.46 11.12 -5.74
C ILE A 18 -66.12 10.98 -5.01
N LEU A 19 -66.14 10.65 -3.73
CA LEU A 19 -64.91 10.43 -2.93
C LEU A 19 -64.08 9.27 -3.48
N ALA A 20 -64.73 8.16 -3.87
CA ALA A 20 -64.06 7.02 -4.49
C ALA A 20 -63.44 7.40 -5.85
N TRP A 21 -64.15 8.15 -6.67
CA TRP A 21 -63.65 8.63 -7.97
C TRP A 21 -62.46 9.56 -7.79
N GLN A 22 -62.54 10.53 -6.84
CA GLN A 22 -61.43 11.42 -6.49
C GLN A 22 -60.22 10.63 -5.94
N ALA A 23 -60.42 9.62 -5.11
CA ALA A 23 -59.37 8.77 -4.56
C ALA A 23 -58.66 7.99 -5.68
N VAL A 24 -59.40 7.43 -6.63
CA VAL A 24 -58.84 6.71 -7.80
C VAL A 24 -58.09 7.71 -8.71
N GLY A 25 -58.63 8.92 -8.94
CA GLY A 25 -57.92 9.96 -9.69
C GLY A 25 -56.59 10.33 -9.04
N ARG A 26 -56.59 10.66 -7.75
CA ARG A 26 -55.35 10.96 -6.98
C ARG A 26 -54.36 9.79 -7.00
N GLN A 27 -54.84 8.55 -6.97
CA GLN A 27 -53.95 7.36 -7.05
C GLN A 27 -53.26 7.28 -8.43
N ARG A 28 -54.03 7.53 -9.51
CA ARG A 28 -53.48 7.53 -10.88
C ARG A 28 -52.42 8.62 -11.07
N ASP A 29 -52.76 9.86 -10.61
CA ASP A 29 -51.82 10.99 -10.70
C ASP A 29 -50.58 10.77 -9.87
N PHE A 30 -50.69 10.22 -8.66
CA PHE A 30 -49.55 9.84 -7.84
C PHE A 30 -48.64 8.81 -8.56
N SER A 31 -49.24 7.73 -9.09
CA SER A 31 -48.48 6.68 -9.79
C SER A 31 -47.81 7.21 -11.06
N ARG A 32 -48.50 8.12 -11.79
CA ARG A 32 -47.93 8.80 -12.96
C ARG A 32 -46.73 9.66 -12.59
N LEU A 33 -46.82 10.52 -11.56
CA LEU A 33 -45.71 11.36 -11.10
C LEU A 33 -44.50 10.54 -10.62
N ILE A 34 -44.73 9.42 -9.93
CA ILE A 34 -43.65 8.48 -9.57
C ILE A 34 -42.97 7.92 -10.83
N ALA A 35 -43.74 7.47 -11.81
CA ALA A 35 -43.21 6.93 -13.06
C ALA A 35 -42.47 7.98 -13.90
N ASP A 36 -42.97 9.22 -13.91
CA ASP A 36 -42.34 10.35 -14.61
C ASP A 36 -40.97 10.68 -13.96
N GLY A 37 -40.93 10.74 -12.63
CA GLY A 37 -39.70 10.94 -11.89
C GLY A 37 -38.68 9.79 -12.11
N ASP A 38 -39.14 8.53 -12.15
CA ASP A 38 -38.27 7.37 -12.44
C ASP A 38 -37.71 7.46 -13.87
N ARG A 39 -38.51 7.89 -14.85
CA ARG A 39 -38.04 8.10 -16.23
C ARG A 39 -37.00 9.22 -16.32
N ALA A 40 -37.20 10.30 -15.57
CA ALA A 40 -36.27 11.41 -15.49
C ALA A 40 -34.93 10.95 -14.87
N LEU A 41 -34.96 10.17 -13.76
CA LEU A 41 -33.74 9.59 -13.17
C LEU A 41 -33.00 8.63 -14.11
N ALA A 42 -33.73 7.86 -14.91
CA ALA A 42 -33.14 6.95 -15.89
C ALA A 42 -32.42 7.70 -17.03
N LYS A 43 -32.78 8.98 -17.27
CA LYS A 43 -32.12 9.87 -18.24
C LYS A 43 -31.12 10.83 -17.60
N ASP A 44 -30.81 10.64 -16.32
CA ASP A 44 -29.95 11.53 -15.52
C ASP A 44 -30.47 12.98 -15.39
N GLU A 45 -31.78 13.16 -15.55
CA GLU A 45 -32.48 14.45 -15.43
C GLU A 45 -32.95 14.67 -13.98
N ALA A 46 -32.00 14.78 -13.04
CA ALA A 46 -32.30 14.79 -11.60
C ALA A 46 -33.24 15.93 -11.17
N VAL A 47 -33.17 17.11 -11.80
CA VAL A 47 -34.03 18.25 -11.48
C VAL A 47 -35.51 17.96 -11.83
N LEU A 48 -35.77 17.38 -12.99
CA LEU A 48 -37.13 16.99 -13.40
C LEU A 48 -37.67 15.85 -12.51
N ALA A 49 -36.79 14.95 -12.06
CA ALA A 49 -37.19 13.92 -11.12
C ALA A 49 -37.61 14.51 -9.77
N VAL A 50 -36.86 15.47 -9.23
CA VAL A 50 -37.19 16.18 -7.99
C VAL A 50 -38.54 16.88 -8.11
N GLU A 51 -38.83 17.53 -9.25
CA GLU A 51 -40.12 18.20 -9.51
C GLU A 51 -41.26 17.18 -9.51
N ALA A 52 -41.13 16.09 -10.26
CA ALA A 52 -42.16 15.04 -10.33
C ALA A 52 -42.42 14.39 -8.96
N PHE A 53 -41.38 14.05 -8.20
CA PHE A 53 -41.54 13.48 -6.85
C PHE A 53 -42.09 14.51 -5.86
N SER A 54 -41.82 15.81 -6.02
CA SER A 54 -42.42 16.85 -5.21
C SER A 54 -43.92 16.95 -5.44
N GLY A 55 -44.37 16.87 -6.69
CA GLY A 55 -45.78 16.72 -7.04
C GLY A 55 -46.42 15.49 -6.40
N ALA A 56 -45.72 14.35 -6.43
CA ALA A 56 -46.18 13.11 -5.77
C ALA A 56 -46.38 13.31 -4.24
N ILE A 57 -45.44 13.99 -3.57
CA ILE A 57 -45.51 14.30 -2.13
C ILE A 57 -46.69 15.22 -1.84
N THR A 58 -46.98 16.18 -2.70
CA THR A 58 -48.16 17.07 -2.55
C THR A 58 -49.46 16.27 -2.57
N LEU A 59 -49.57 15.25 -3.43
CA LEU A 59 -50.73 14.34 -3.47
C LEU A 59 -50.79 13.41 -2.26
N ARG A 60 -49.61 12.96 -1.76
CA ARG A 60 -49.48 12.04 -0.63
C ARG A 60 -48.37 12.45 0.33
N PRO A 61 -48.61 13.36 1.29
CA PRO A 61 -47.60 13.89 2.19
C PRO A 61 -46.94 12.87 3.13
N ASN A 62 -47.53 11.69 3.29
CA ASN A 62 -46.96 10.60 4.12
C ASN A 62 -46.50 9.41 3.28
N SER A 63 -46.13 9.62 2.01
CA SER A 63 -45.61 8.56 1.16
C SER A 63 -44.12 8.38 1.39
N MET A 64 -43.72 7.34 2.10
CA MET A 64 -42.33 6.92 2.24
C MET A 64 -41.65 6.83 0.87
N LEU A 65 -42.29 6.16 -0.10
CA LEU A 65 -41.75 5.98 -1.45
C LEU A 65 -41.42 7.30 -2.16
N ALA A 66 -42.28 8.30 -2.06
CA ALA A 66 -42.08 9.60 -2.72
C ALA A 66 -40.88 10.36 -2.09
N TYR A 67 -40.75 10.35 -0.77
CA TYR A 67 -39.60 10.94 -0.08
C TYR A 67 -38.33 10.17 -0.41
N LEU A 68 -38.36 8.83 -0.40
CA LEU A 68 -37.20 7.97 -0.76
C LEU A 68 -36.67 8.33 -2.15
N LYS A 69 -37.56 8.39 -3.14
CA LYS A 69 -37.20 8.68 -4.53
C LYS A 69 -36.72 10.12 -4.72
N ARG A 70 -37.36 11.11 -4.07
CA ARG A 70 -36.89 12.49 -4.11
C ARG A 70 -35.54 12.64 -3.40
N GLY A 71 -35.33 11.96 -2.29
CA GLY A 71 -34.06 11.92 -1.60
C GLY A 71 -32.93 11.34 -2.46
N ASP A 72 -33.19 10.25 -3.21
CA ASP A 72 -32.20 9.72 -4.18
C ASP A 72 -31.96 10.68 -5.35
N ALA A 73 -32.99 11.35 -5.83
CA ALA A 73 -32.84 12.38 -6.87
C ALA A 73 -31.97 13.55 -6.37
N TYR A 74 -32.21 14.06 -5.16
CA TYR A 74 -31.36 15.08 -4.55
C TYR A 74 -29.88 14.58 -4.36
N ARG A 75 -29.70 13.33 -3.95
CA ARG A 75 -28.35 12.76 -3.82
C ARG A 75 -27.62 12.79 -5.17
N ARG A 76 -28.28 12.34 -6.24
CA ARG A 76 -27.72 12.34 -7.60
C ARG A 76 -27.44 13.73 -8.14
N SER A 77 -28.25 14.73 -7.76
CA SER A 77 -28.02 16.14 -8.13
C SER A 77 -26.97 16.85 -7.27
N GLY A 78 -26.40 16.16 -6.26
CA GLY A 78 -25.41 16.73 -5.33
C GLY A 78 -26.02 17.57 -4.19
N ASP A 79 -27.37 17.70 -4.11
CA ASP A 79 -28.04 18.41 -3.01
C ASP A 79 -28.14 17.52 -1.76
N SER A 80 -27.02 17.34 -1.12
CA SER A 80 -26.88 16.44 0.05
C SER A 80 -27.75 16.87 1.24
N ARG A 81 -28.05 18.17 1.38
CA ARG A 81 -28.89 18.66 2.49
C ARG A 81 -30.34 18.18 2.33
N ASN A 82 -30.92 18.39 1.17
CA ASN A 82 -32.30 17.98 0.89
C ASN A 82 -32.38 16.45 0.80
N ALA A 83 -31.37 15.77 0.24
CA ALA A 83 -31.29 14.32 0.24
C ALA A 83 -31.35 13.74 1.67
N LEU A 84 -30.52 14.26 2.58
CA LEU A 84 -30.50 13.80 3.97
C LEU A 84 -31.83 13.98 4.69
N ARG A 85 -32.47 15.15 4.48
CA ARG A 85 -33.79 15.44 5.06
C ARG A 85 -34.86 14.45 4.57
N ASP A 86 -34.95 14.25 3.25
CA ASP A 86 -35.98 13.42 2.65
C ASP A 86 -35.76 11.92 2.92
N LEU A 87 -34.50 11.43 2.91
CA LEU A 87 -34.19 10.04 3.25
C LEU A 87 -34.46 9.73 4.72
N ARG A 88 -34.19 10.66 5.64
CA ARG A 88 -34.58 10.53 7.05
C ARG A 88 -36.10 10.51 7.20
N ARG A 89 -36.81 11.39 6.48
CA ARG A 89 -38.26 11.39 6.50
C ARG A 89 -38.85 10.09 5.95
N ALA A 90 -38.23 9.49 4.94
CA ALA A 90 -38.64 8.19 4.43
C ALA A 90 -38.43 7.08 5.51
N ALA A 91 -37.32 7.06 6.24
CA ALA A 91 -37.09 6.13 7.32
C ALA A 91 -38.05 6.31 8.51
N GLU A 92 -38.43 7.56 8.83
CA GLU A 92 -39.44 7.84 9.86
C GLU A 92 -40.86 7.36 9.46
N LEU A 93 -41.20 7.47 8.18
CA LEU A 93 -42.53 7.09 7.67
C LEU A 93 -42.71 5.57 7.60
N ASP A 94 -41.63 4.83 7.38
CA ASP A 94 -41.64 3.37 7.42
C ASP A 94 -40.34 2.86 8.06
N PRO A 95 -40.30 2.69 9.40
CA PRO A 95 -39.13 2.23 10.13
C PRO A 95 -38.72 0.76 9.81
N ALA A 96 -39.60 -0.01 9.16
CA ALA A 96 -39.30 -1.37 8.74
C ALA A 96 -38.65 -1.45 7.35
N ALA A 97 -38.63 -0.34 6.62
CA ALA A 97 -38.05 -0.29 5.28
C ALA A 97 -36.50 -0.18 5.34
N ALA A 98 -35.79 -1.18 4.81
CA ALA A 98 -34.33 -1.18 4.75
C ALA A 98 -33.76 -0.16 3.75
N ARG A 99 -34.47 0.11 2.66
CA ARG A 99 -33.98 0.94 1.54
C ARG A 99 -33.63 2.39 1.90
N PRO A 100 -34.38 3.13 2.76
CA PRO A 100 -33.96 4.46 3.22
C PRO A 100 -32.60 4.45 3.91
N HIS A 101 -32.32 3.41 4.73
CA HIS A 101 -31.05 3.25 5.42
C HIS A 101 -29.90 2.95 4.45
N GLU A 102 -30.14 2.14 3.40
CA GLU A 102 -29.14 1.93 2.35
C GLU A 102 -28.76 3.25 1.67
N LEU A 103 -29.75 4.06 1.25
CA LEU A 103 -29.48 5.33 0.60
C LEU A 103 -28.86 6.38 1.53
N LEU A 104 -29.19 6.37 2.83
CA LEU A 104 -28.49 7.18 3.83
C LEU A 104 -27.03 6.76 3.96
N GLY A 105 -26.74 5.47 3.90
CA GLY A 105 -25.39 4.95 3.85
C GLY A 105 -24.64 5.45 2.60
N ASP A 106 -25.23 5.28 1.43
CA ASP A 106 -24.67 5.76 0.15
C ASP A 106 -24.38 7.27 0.19
N LEU A 107 -25.32 8.08 0.67
CA LEU A 107 -25.14 9.52 0.82
C LEU A 107 -23.99 9.87 1.79
N ASN A 108 -23.87 9.15 2.89
CA ASN A 108 -22.79 9.39 3.83
C ASN A 108 -21.42 8.95 3.27
N VAL A 109 -21.35 7.92 2.40
CA VAL A 109 -20.15 7.58 1.65
C VAL A 109 -19.78 8.67 0.65
N ASP A 110 -20.75 9.22 -0.09
CA ASP A 110 -20.55 10.33 -1.03
C ASP A 110 -19.99 11.58 -0.31
N LEU A 111 -20.31 11.75 0.97
CA LEU A 111 -19.83 12.82 1.85
C LEU A 111 -18.59 12.44 2.67
N GLU A 112 -17.97 11.31 2.41
CA GLU A 112 -16.81 10.74 3.14
C GLU A 112 -17.05 10.58 4.66
N ARG A 113 -18.31 10.52 5.09
CA ARG A 113 -18.72 10.35 6.49
C ARG A 113 -18.85 8.86 6.83
N TYR A 114 -17.75 8.14 6.75
CA TYR A 114 -17.73 6.67 6.81
C TYR A 114 -18.34 6.10 8.09
N ALA A 115 -18.15 6.73 9.26
CA ALA A 115 -18.76 6.27 10.51
C ALA A 115 -20.31 6.31 10.43
N ARG A 116 -20.90 7.38 9.89
CA ARG A 116 -22.35 7.48 9.71
C ARG A 116 -22.87 6.57 8.60
N ALA A 117 -22.06 6.34 7.57
CA ALA A 117 -22.38 5.38 6.52
C ALA A 117 -22.47 3.97 7.11
N GLN A 118 -21.51 3.59 7.96
CA GLN A 118 -21.52 2.31 8.66
C GLN A 118 -22.78 2.13 9.51
N GLU A 119 -23.14 3.11 10.36
CA GLU A 119 -24.36 3.08 11.17
C GLU A 119 -25.62 2.86 10.29
N SER A 120 -25.67 3.54 9.15
CA SER A 120 -26.78 3.43 8.21
C SER A 120 -26.87 2.05 7.56
N TYR A 121 -25.74 1.49 7.09
CA TYR A 121 -25.71 0.14 6.53
C TYR A 121 -25.97 -0.94 7.58
N GLU A 122 -25.49 -0.77 8.82
CA GLU A 122 -25.81 -1.68 9.93
C GLU A 122 -27.31 -1.69 10.24
N ALA A 123 -27.96 -0.53 10.21
CA ALA A 123 -29.41 -0.45 10.32
C ALA A 123 -30.10 -1.16 9.15
N CYS A 124 -29.59 -0.99 7.93
CA CYS A 124 -30.14 -1.64 6.74
C CYS A 124 -30.06 -3.17 6.85
N VAL A 125 -28.91 -3.74 7.19
CA VAL A 125 -28.74 -5.20 7.26
C VAL A 125 -29.49 -5.85 8.43
N LYS A 126 -29.81 -5.09 9.49
CA LYS A 126 -30.68 -5.55 10.57
C LYS A 126 -32.15 -5.70 10.12
N LEU A 127 -32.56 -4.91 9.13
CA LEU A 127 -33.93 -4.93 8.57
C LEU A 127 -34.05 -5.92 7.40
N ASP A 128 -33.00 -6.05 6.59
CA ASP A 128 -32.92 -6.99 5.47
C ASP A 128 -31.50 -7.56 5.39
N ASP A 129 -31.35 -8.82 5.79
CA ASP A 129 -30.10 -9.56 5.82
C ASP A 129 -29.82 -10.38 4.54
N ARG A 130 -30.58 -10.14 3.45
CA ARG A 130 -30.48 -10.92 2.20
C ARG A 130 -29.72 -10.23 1.09
N SER A 131 -29.20 -9.04 1.32
CA SER A 131 -28.51 -8.26 0.30
C SER A 131 -26.98 -8.37 0.41
N ALA A 132 -26.38 -9.24 -0.41
CA ALA A 132 -24.91 -9.34 -0.53
C ALA A 132 -24.27 -7.97 -0.81
N ARG A 133 -24.94 -7.13 -1.62
CA ARG A 133 -24.47 -5.80 -1.96
C ARG A 133 -24.39 -4.84 -0.75
N VAL A 134 -25.37 -4.90 0.16
CA VAL A 134 -25.36 -4.04 1.36
C VAL A 134 -24.28 -4.47 2.34
N PHE A 135 -24.12 -5.78 2.55
CA PHE A 135 -23.00 -6.31 3.33
C PHE A 135 -21.63 -5.91 2.74
N TYR A 136 -21.49 -5.97 1.42
CA TYR A 136 -20.28 -5.48 0.74
C TYR A 136 -20.04 -3.98 0.97
N LYS A 137 -21.09 -3.14 0.85
CA LYS A 137 -21.00 -1.69 1.12
C LYS A 137 -20.60 -1.40 2.57
N LEU A 138 -21.15 -2.15 3.53
CA LEU A 138 -20.77 -2.07 4.94
C LEU A 138 -19.29 -2.38 5.13
N SER A 139 -18.85 -3.50 4.56
CA SER A 139 -17.44 -3.93 4.63
C SER A 139 -16.49 -2.93 3.97
N LEU A 140 -16.85 -2.42 2.79
CA LEU A 140 -16.05 -1.40 2.10
C LEU A 140 -15.92 -0.12 2.94
N THR A 141 -17.00 0.25 3.63
CA THR A 141 -17.00 1.41 4.52
C THR A 141 -16.08 1.20 5.73
N GLN A 142 -16.12 0.02 6.34
CA GLN A 142 -15.22 -0.36 7.44
C GLN A 142 -13.76 -0.41 6.97
N TYR A 143 -13.49 -0.99 5.79
CA TYR A 143 -12.15 -1.02 5.21
C TYR A 143 -11.60 0.40 4.97
N ARG A 144 -12.41 1.33 4.45
CA ARG A 144 -12.02 2.75 4.25
C ARG A 144 -11.73 3.48 5.56
N GLN A 145 -12.27 3.01 6.68
CA GLN A 145 -11.95 3.50 8.03
C GLN A 145 -10.67 2.85 8.61
N GLY A 146 -9.98 2.00 7.86
CA GLY A 146 -8.82 1.25 8.34
C GLY A 146 -9.17 0.04 9.20
N GLN A 147 -10.46 -0.36 9.27
CA GLN A 147 -10.96 -1.44 10.10
C GLN A 147 -11.03 -2.77 9.31
N ALA A 148 -9.89 -3.20 8.75
CA ALA A 148 -9.82 -4.35 7.87
C ALA A 148 -10.34 -5.64 8.52
N GLU A 149 -10.05 -5.87 9.81
CA GLU A 149 -10.54 -7.03 10.56
C GLU A 149 -12.07 -7.03 10.70
N ALA A 150 -12.65 -5.87 11.06
CA ALA A 150 -14.10 -5.72 11.20
C ALA A 150 -14.83 -5.94 9.85
N ALA A 151 -14.24 -5.49 8.74
CA ALA A 151 -14.79 -5.66 7.39
C ALA A 151 -14.94 -7.13 6.98
N MET A 152 -14.16 -8.05 7.54
CA MET A 152 -14.21 -9.48 7.17
C MET A 152 -15.52 -10.16 7.56
N GLY A 153 -16.15 -9.73 8.65
CA GLY A 153 -17.44 -10.29 9.10
C GLY A 153 -18.55 -10.12 8.07
N PRO A 154 -18.91 -8.88 7.74
CA PRO A 154 -19.92 -8.61 6.69
C PRO A 154 -19.52 -9.14 5.31
N LEU A 155 -18.20 -9.18 4.93
CA LEU A 155 -17.79 -9.83 3.68
C LEU A 155 -18.12 -11.30 3.62
N LYS A 156 -17.92 -12.05 4.71
CA LYS A 156 -18.32 -13.45 4.79
C LYS A 156 -19.84 -13.62 4.61
N GLN A 157 -20.64 -12.72 5.16
CA GLN A 157 -22.09 -12.74 4.95
C GLN A 157 -22.44 -12.43 3.48
N ALA A 158 -21.80 -11.42 2.86
CA ALA A 158 -21.99 -11.13 1.45
C ALA A 158 -21.70 -12.34 0.57
N LEU A 159 -20.58 -13.04 0.81
CA LEU A 159 -20.15 -14.21 0.05
C LEU A 159 -20.98 -15.48 0.37
N ALA A 160 -21.58 -15.56 1.56
CA ALA A 160 -22.52 -16.64 1.89
C ALA A 160 -23.86 -16.47 1.13
N ILE A 161 -24.25 -15.23 0.80
CA ILE A 161 -25.45 -14.93 0.02
C ILE A 161 -25.15 -15.07 -1.49
N ASP A 162 -24.00 -14.55 -1.94
CA ASP A 162 -23.56 -14.62 -3.34
C ASP A 162 -22.06 -14.92 -3.41
N ASP A 163 -21.70 -16.18 -3.62
CA ASP A 163 -20.31 -16.66 -3.74
C ASP A 163 -19.65 -16.27 -5.08
N ARG A 164 -20.43 -15.70 -6.01
CA ARG A 164 -19.96 -15.24 -7.32
C ARG A 164 -19.75 -13.71 -7.38
N PHE A 165 -19.84 -13.04 -6.25
CA PHE A 165 -19.67 -11.60 -6.19
C PHE A 165 -18.18 -11.21 -6.22
N ALA A 166 -17.61 -11.05 -7.41
CA ALA A 166 -16.19 -10.74 -7.62
C ALA A 166 -15.68 -9.53 -6.81
N PRO A 167 -16.41 -8.39 -6.68
CA PRO A 167 -15.98 -7.27 -5.85
C PRO A 167 -15.81 -7.62 -4.37
N ALA A 168 -16.62 -8.54 -3.82
CA ALA A 168 -16.48 -8.97 -2.43
C ALA A 168 -15.23 -9.83 -2.22
N HIS A 169 -14.91 -10.73 -3.15
CA HIS A 169 -13.65 -11.48 -3.13
C HIS A 169 -12.42 -10.56 -3.25
N TYR A 170 -12.49 -9.55 -4.11
CA TYR A 170 -11.43 -8.55 -4.22
C TYR A 170 -11.21 -7.79 -2.92
N LEU A 171 -12.30 -7.27 -2.30
CA LEU A 171 -12.21 -6.55 -1.04
C LEU A 171 -11.70 -7.45 0.10
N LEU A 172 -12.10 -8.73 0.11
CA LEU A 172 -11.57 -9.71 1.07
C LEU A 172 -10.06 -9.88 0.90
N GLY A 173 -9.58 -9.95 -0.34
CA GLY A 173 -8.15 -9.96 -0.65
C GLY A 173 -7.43 -8.72 -0.12
N LEU A 174 -7.99 -7.52 -0.31
CA LEU A 174 -7.43 -6.29 0.23
C LEU A 174 -7.38 -6.27 1.77
N CYS A 175 -8.43 -6.70 2.44
CA CYS A 175 -8.44 -6.84 3.90
C CYS A 175 -7.34 -7.79 4.38
N LEU A 176 -7.18 -8.93 3.72
CA LEU A 176 -6.16 -9.93 4.07
C LEU A 176 -4.73 -9.43 3.83
N LEU A 177 -4.49 -8.64 2.77
CA LEU A 177 -3.20 -7.96 2.56
C LEU A 177 -2.90 -6.96 3.68
N THR A 178 -3.89 -6.16 4.08
CA THR A 178 -3.75 -5.20 5.17
C THR A 178 -3.45 -5.89 6.51
N LEU A 179 -3.92 -7.11 6.70
CA LEU A 179 -3.70 -7.95 7.90
C LEU A 179 -2.46 -8.84 7.80
N ASP A 180 -1.58 -8.60 6.83
CA ASP A 180 -0.36 -9.37 6.58
C ASP A 180 -0.61 -10.88 6.41
N ARG A 181 -1.65 -11.22 5.64
CA ARG A 181 -2.02 -12.60 5.28
C ARG A 181 -1.96 -12.84 3.78
N PRO A 182 -0.78 -12.71 3.15
CA PRO A 182 -0.64 -12.72 1.70
C PRO A 182 -1.08 -14.03 1.00
N PRO A 183 -0.92 -15.26 1.58
CA PRO A 183 -1.41 -16.47 0.94
C PRO A 183 -2.94 -16.52 0.83
N ASP A 184 -3.66 -16.13 1.89
CA ASP A 184 -5.12 -16.11 1.91
C ASP A 184 -5.66 -15.00 0.98
N ALA A 185 -4.95 -13.86 0.94
CA ALA A 185 -5.25 -12.77 0.04
C ALA A 185 -5.16 -13.21 -1.43
N ALA A 186 -4.08 -13.90 -1.81
CA ALA A 186 -3.92 -14.41 -3.16
C ALA A 186 -5.07 -15.35 -3.55
N ALA A 187 -5.49 -16.28 -2.67
CA ALA A 187 -6.61 -17.17 -2.94
C ALA A 187 -7.94 -16.41 -3.19
N SER A 188 -8.19 -15.35 -2.41
CA SER A 188 -9.38 -14.49 -2.58
C SER A 188 -9.32 -13.69 -3.88
N LEU A 189 -8.16 -13.11 -4.22
CA LEU A 189 -7.93 -12.37 -5.45
C LEU A 189 -8.00 -13.27 -6.69
N GLU A 190 -7.46 -14.50 -6.63
CA GLU A 190 -7.64 -15.52 -7.68
C GLU A 190 -9.12 -15.81 -7.94
N ARG A 191 -9.93 -15.90 -6.87
CA ARG A 191 -11.37 -16.11 -7.04
C ARG A 191 -12.02 -14.91 -7.73
N ALA A 192 -11.65 -13.67 -7.36
CA ALA A 192 -12.15 -12.46 -8.01
C ALA A 192 -11.81 -12.44 -9.51
N VAL A 193 -10.55 -12.74 -9.87
CA VAL A 193 -10.08 -12.79 -11.28
C VAL A 193 -10.75 -13.92 -12.07
N ARG A 194 -10.99 -15.09 -11.45
CA ARG A 194 -11.74 -16.19 -12.11
C ARG A 194 -13.19 -15.81 -12.41
N LEU A 195 -13.83 -15.04 -11.52
CA LEU A 195 -15.21 -14.58 -11.69
C LEU A 195 -15.34 -13.46 -12.71
N ASP A 196 -14.38 -12.56 -12.72
CA ASP A 196 -14.28 -11.46 -13.67
C ASP A 196 -12.84 -11.38 -14.22
N PRO A 197 -12.54 -12.02 -15.35
CA PRO A 197 -11.22 -11.98 -15.99
C PRO A 197 -10.78 -10.58 -16.44
N GLY A 198 -11.70 -9.62 -16.59
CA GLY A 198 -11.42 -8.23 -16.92
C GLY A 198 -11.17 -7.33 -15.69
N PHE A 199 -11.21 -7.88 -14.47
CA PHE A 199 -11.07 -7.09 -13.25
C PHE A 199 -9.61 -6.67 -13.03
N ILE A 200 -9.22 -5.58 -13.67
CA ILE A 200 -7.84 -5.05 -13.68
C ILE A 200 -7.29 -4.89 -12.25
N ALA A 201 -8.03 -4.22 -11.36
CA ALA A 201 -7.56 -3.98 -10.01
C ALA A 201 -7.31 -5.28 -9.20
N ALA A 202 -8.11 -6.32 -9.44
CA ALA A 202 -7.89 -7.62 -8.81
C ALA A 202 -6.64 -8.33 -9.33
N ARG A 203 -6.39 -8.27 -10.65
CA ARG A 203 -5.16 -8.79 -11.26
C ARG A 203 -3.91 -8.07 -10.77
N GLU A 204 -3.96 -6.74 -10.65
CA GLU A 204 -2.83 -5.96 -10.11
C GLU A 204 -2.46 -6.43 -8.70
N LYS A 205 -3.46 -6.48 -7.82
CA LYS A 205 -3.22 -6.92 -6.44
C LYS A 205 -2.83 -8.38 -6.32
N LEU A 206 -3.30 -9.23 -7.24
CA LEU A 206 -2.89 -10.62 -7.31
C LEU A 206 -1.43 -10.75 -7.75
N ALA A 207 -1.01 -10.01 -8.78
CA ALA A 207 0.38 -9.97 -9.22
C ALA A 207 1.31 -9.47 -8.10
N GLU A 208 0.93 -8.39 -7.40
CA GLU A 208 1.67 -7.89 -6.24
C GLU A 208 1.79 -8.95 -5.13
N ALA A 209 0.69 -9.63 -4.81
CA ALA A 209 0.67 -10.69 -3.80
C ALA A 209 1.57 -11.88 -4.19
N TYR A 210 1.58 -12.28 -5.45
CA TYR A 210 2.48 -13.33 -5.94
C TYR A 210 3.95 -12.90 -5.89
N LEU A 211 4.26 -11.66 -6.30
CA LEU A 211 5.62 -11.11 -6.22
C LEU A 211 6.14 -11.06 -4.78
N ALA A 212 5.31 -10.67 -3.82
CA ALA A 212 5.65 -10.67 -2.40
C ALA A 212 5.94 -12.08 -1.87
N GLN A 213 5.23 -13.10 -2.39
CA GLN A 213 5.43 -14.51 -2.05
C GLN A 213 6.55 -15.21 -2.84
N ARG A 214 7.28 -14.50 -3.69
CA ARG A 214 8.27 -15.07 -4.64
C ARG A 214 7.68 -16.09 -5.62
N ARG A 215 6.39 -16.02 -5.87
CA ARG A 215 5.66 -16.78 -6.88
C ARG A 215 5.75 -16.07 -8.24
N ASP A 216 6.97 -15.81 -8.68
CA ASP A 216 7.23 -14.95 -9.83
C ASP A 216 6.59 -15.48 -11.14
N LYS A 217 6.48 -16.80 -11.31
CA LYS A 217 5.82 -17.40 -12.50
C LYS A 217 4.33 -17.08 -12.55
N ASP A 218 3.65 -17.17 -11.41
CA ASP A 218 2.23 -16.87 -11.31
C ASP A 218 2.00 -15.36 -11.51
N ALA A 219 2.87 -14.52 -10.96
CA ALA A 219 2.86 -13.08 -11.17
C ALA A 219 3.00 -12.69 -12.64
N ILE A 220 3.88 -13.36 -13.40
CA ILE A 220 4.07 -13.13 -14.84
C ILE A 220 2.75 -13.37 -15.59
N THR A 221 2.02 -14.44 -15.27
CA THR A 221 0.74 -14.74 -15.91
C THR A 221 -0.26 -13.60 -15.75
N GLU A 222 -0.35 -13.03 -14.56
CA GLU A 222 -1.25 -11.89 -14.30
C GLU A 222 -0.75 -10.60 -14.97
N LEU A 223 0.56 -10.37 -14.99
CA LEU A 223 1.16 -9.21 -15.67
C LEU A 223 1.02 -9.29 -17.19
N GLU A 224 1.14 -10.48 -17.80
CA GLU A 224 0.85 -10.71 -19.22
C GLU A 224 -0.61 -10.37 -19.56
N ALA A 225 -1.53 -10.82 -18.72
CA ALA A 225 -2.95 -10.50 -18.87
C ALA A 225 -3.23 -8.99 -18.71
N LEU A 226 -2.61 -8.31 -17.74
CA LEU A 226 -2.70 -6.87 -17.56
C LEU A 226 -2.16 -6.10 -18.77
N ALA A 227 -1.02 -6.50 -19.28
CA ALA A 227 -0.41 -5.90 -20.48
C ALA A 227 -1.30 -6.08 -21.73
N ALA A 228 -2.02 -7.21 -21.82
CA ALA A 228 -2.98 -7.45 -22.89
C ALA A 228 -4.28 -6.63 -22.74
N LEU A 229 -4.76 -6.44 -21.50
CA LEU A 229 -5.96 -5.64 -21.21
C LEU A 229 -5.72 -4.14 -21.39
N GLU A 230 -4.52 -3.66 -21.06
CA GLU A 230 -4.16 -2.23 -21.13
C GLU A 230 -2.90 -2.01 -21.99
N PRO A 231 -2.94 -2.32 -23.31
CA PRO A 231 -1.75 -2.32 -24.17
C PRO A 231 -1.13 -0.92 -24.38
N LYS A 232 -1.88 0.15 -24.10
CA LYS A 232 -1.42 1.54 -24.23
C LYS A 232 -0.76 2.08 -22.96
N ARG A 233 -0.70 1.29 -21.88
CA ARG A 233 -0.06 1.68 -20.63
C ARG A 233 1.36 1.11 -20.57
N PRO A 234 2.40 1.94 -20.74
CA PRO A 234 3.79 1.48 -20.73
C PRO A 234 4.15 0.84 -19.38
N GLU A 235 3.56 1.28 -18.26
CA GLU A 235 3.84 0.75 -16.93
C GLU A 235 3.53 -0.76 -16.85
N ARG A 236 2.54 -1.25 -17.60
CA ARG A 236 2.20 -2.70 -17.65
C ARG A 236 3.31 -3.52 -18.28
N GLN A 237 3.86 -3.03 -19.37
CA GLN A 237 4.96 -3.68 -20.08
C GLN A 237 6.26 -3.58 -19.28
N VAL A 238 6.50 -2.46 -18.59
CA VAL A 238 7.65 -2.28 -17.68
C VAL A 238 7.57 -3.29 -16.54
N ALA A 239 6.42 -3.40 -15.87
CA ALA A 239 6.24 -4.37 -14.78
C ALA A 239 6.46 -5.82 -15.25
N LEU A 240 5.95 -6.16 -16.43
CA LEU A 240 6.14 -7.48 -17.05
C LEU A 240 7.63 -7.73 -17.36
N GLY A 241 8.31 -6.76 -17.96
CA GLY A 241 9.74 -6.85 -18.26
C GLY A 241 10.60 -7.08 -17.01
N LEU A 242 10.29 -6.36 -15.92
CA LEU A 242 10.98 -6.55 -14.65
C LEU A 242 10.69 -7.93 -14.02
N ALA A 243 9.47 -8.43 -14.16
CA ALA A 243 9.14 -9.77 -13.68
C ALA A 243 9.87 -10.88 -14.49
N TYR A 244 10.01 -10.71 -15.81
CA TYR A 244 10.86 -11.59 -16.61
C TYR A 244 12.32 -11.57 -16.15
N ALA A 245 12.88 -10.38 -15.86
CA ALA A 245 14.24 -10.27 -15.36
C ALA A 245 14.41 -11.04 -14.04
N ARG A 246 13.48 -10.88 -13.10
CA ARG A 246 13.49 -11.58 -11.79
C ARG A 246 13.47 -13.11 -11.92
N THR A 247 12.88 -13.63 -12.97
CA THR A 247 12.84 -15.09 -13.24
C THR A 247 14.00 -15.59 -14.09
N GLY A 248 15.00 -14.76 -14.37
CA GLY A 248 16.14 -15.09 -15.21
C GLY A 248 15.83 -15.13 -16.72
N ARG A 249 14.63 -14.68 -17.12
CA ARG A 249 14.24 -14.57 -18.55
C ARG A 249 14.75 -13.24 -19.11
N SER A 250 16.05 -13.02 -19.06
CA SER A 250 16.68 -11.73 -19.39
C SER A 250 16.40 -11.29 -20.81
N ASP A 251 16.36 -12.23 -21.78
CA ASP A 251 16.06 -11.92 -23.18
C ASP A 251 14.65 -11.34 -23.34
N LEU A 252 13.64 -11.98 -22.74
CA LEU A 252 12.27 -11.49 -22.79
C LEU A 252 12.13 -10.14 -22.07
N ALA A 253 12.80 -9.97 -20.93
CA ALA A 253 12.83 -8.71 -20.20
C ALA A 253 13.32 -7.57 -21.10
N VAL A 254 14.47 -7.77 -21.76
CA VAL A 254 15.08 -6.75 -22.61
C VAL A 254 14.25 -6.48 -23.86
N ILE A 255 13.73 -7.50 -24.52
CA ILE A 255 12.86 -7.32 -25.71
C ILE A 255 11.62 -6.50 -25.33
N THR A 256 10.95 -6.87 -24.21
CA THR A 256 9.75 -6.17 -23.74
C THR A 256 10.05 -4.71 -23.41
N LEU A 257 11.10 -4.45 -22.62
CA LEU A 257 11.46 -3.11 -22.18
C LEU A 257 11.99 -2.22 -23.34
N ARG A 258 12.75 -2.79 -24.28
CA ARG A 258 13.21 -2.05 -25.46
C ARG A 258 12.05 -1.57 -26.33
N ARG A 259 11.05 -2.42 -26.55
CA ARG A 259 9.86 -2.01 -27.29
C ARG A 259 9.17 -0.81 -26.64
N VAL A 260 9.05 -0.81 -25.31
CA VAL A 260 8.51 0.36 -24.59
C VAL A 260 9.40 1.59 -24.77
N ALA A 261 10.73 1.43 -24.71
CA ALA A 261 11.67 2.54 -24.92
C ALA A 261 11.63 3.10 -26.36
N GLU A 262 11.33 2.27 -27.36
CA GLU A 262 11.14 2.71 -28.75
C GLU A 262 9.83 3.51 -28.91
N ASP A 263 8.76 3.08 -28.26
CA ASP A 263 7.46 3.75 -28.30
C ASP A 263 7.46 5.03 -27.43
N HIS A 264 8.27 5.07 -26.36
CA HIS A 264 8.37 6.16 -25.37
C HIS A 264 9.82 6.59 -25.10
N PRO A 265 10.54 7.17 -26.09
CA PRO A 265 11.98 7.42 -25.99
C PRO A 265 12.37 8.48 -24.94
N GLY A 266 11.41 9.28 -24.47
CA GLY A 266 11.60 10.26 -23.40
C GLY A 266 11.36 9.72 -21.99
N ASP A 267 10.87 8.50 -21.86
CA ASP A 267 10.54 7.91 -20.56
C ASP A 267 11.79 7.35 -19.87
N THR A 268 12.32 8.11 -18.89
CA THR A 268 13.51 7.72 -18.14
C THR A 268 13.33 6.46 -17.30
N GLU A 269 12.12 6.18 -16.81
CA GLU A 269 11.83 5.02 -15.98
C GLU A 269 12.03 3.70 -16.75
N VAL A 270 11.70 3.70 -18.04
CA VAL A 270 11.92 2.54 -18.90
C VAL A 270 13.40 2.20 -19.00
N TYR A 271 14.27 3.21 -19.16
CA TYR A 271 15.72 3.00 -19.23
C TYR A 271 16.29 2.54 -17.90
N VAL A 272 15.78 3.05 -16.78
CA VAL A 272 16.12 2.55 -15.45
C VAL A 272 15.72 1.08 -15.29
N ALA A 273 14.52 0.71 -15.77
CA ALA A 273 14.06 -0.68 -15.77
C ALA A 273 14.93 -1.60 -16.63
N ILE A 274 15.37 -1.14 -17.83
CA ILE A 274 16.33 -1.88 -18.67
C ILE A 274 17.65 -2.08 -17.94
N GLY A 275 18.18 -1.03 -17.32
CA GLY A 275 19.41 -1.09 -16.52
C GLY A 275 19.30 -2.10 -15.36
N ARG A 276 18.17 -2.07 -14.65
CA ARG A 276 17.87 -3.04 -13.57
C ARG A 276 17.80 -4.47 -14.09
N ALA A 277 17.15 -4.71 -15.23
CA ALA A 277 17.06 -6.04 -15.82
C ALA A 277 18.45 -6.59 -16.19
N TRP A 278 19.31 -5.77 -16.79
CA TRP A 278 20.68 -6.16 -17.10
C TRP A 278 21.54 -6.38 -15.88
N LEU A 279 21.41 -5.54 -14.82
CA LEU A 279 22.10 -5.76 -13.56
C LEU A 279 21.72 -7.11 -12.94
N GLN A 280 20.44 -7.44 -12.96
CA GLN A 280 19.93 -8.70 -12.43
C GLN A 280 20.48 -9.90 -13.21
N ALA A 281 20.60 -9.78 -14.54
CA ALA A 281 21.23 -10.78 -15.40
C ALA A 281 22.72 -10.94 -15.03
N ALA A 282 23.46 -9.84 -14.87
CA ALA A 282 24.87 -9.83 -14.51
C ALA A 282 25.15 -10.43 -13.13
N GLU A 283 24.21 -10.31 -12.18
CA GLU A 283 24.33 -10.92 -10.84
C GLU A 283 24.02 -12.41 -10.84
N ALA A 284 23.06 -12.84 -11.68
CA ALA A 284 22.75 -14.25 -11.83
C ALA A 284 23.87 -15.01 -12.54
N GLN A 285 24.44 -14.40 -13.57
CA GLN A 285 25.58 -14.93 -14.33
C GLN A 285 26.55 -13.77 -14.63
N PRO A 286 27.64 -13.66 -13.86
CA PRO A 286 28.60 -12.56 -14.02
C PRO A 286 29.22 -12.54 -15.41
N ASP A 287 28.83 -11.55 -16.22
CA ASP A 287 29.39 -11.29 -17.54
C ASP A 287 29.54 -9.78 -17.81
N ARG A 288 30.59 -9.43 -18.56
CA ARG A 288 30.87 -8.03 -18.89
C ARG A 288 29.84 -7.40 -19.83
N VAL A 289 29.17 -8.19 -20.65
CA VAL A 289 28.24 -7.68 -21.65
C VAL A 289 26.99 -7.15 -20.94
N SER A 290 26.44 -7.90 -20.00
CA SER A 290 25.28 -7.48 -19.19
C SER A 290 25.62 -6.23 -18.35
N VAL A 291 26.81 -6.18 -17.73
CA VAL A 291 27.28 -4.99 -17.00
C VAL A 291 27.37 -3.76 -17.88
N ASN A 292 27.97 -3.87 -19.08
CA ASN A 292 28.11 -2.74 -20.01
C ASN A 292 26.74 -2.24 -20.51
N LYS A 293 25.81 -3.17 -20.80
CA LYS A 293 24.45 -2.80 -21.21
C LYS A 293 23.66 -2.14 -20.07
N ALA A 294 23.90 -2.57 -18.83
CA ALA A 294 23.33 -1.89 -17.65
C ALA A 294 23.85 -0.46 -17.53
N LEU A 295 25.15 -0.25 -17.70
CA LEU A 295 25.78 1.07 -17.70
C LEU A 295 25.20 1.96 -18.78
N GLU A 296 25.16 1.49 -20.03
CA GLU A 296 24.60 2.24 -21.17
C GLU A 296 23.15 2.68 -20.91
N ALA A 297 22.30 1.78 -20.41
CA ALA A 297 20.90 2.07 -20.14
C ALA A 297 20.76 3.10 -19.02
N LEU A 298 21.51 2.95 -17.92
CA LEU A 298 21.40 3.83 -16.74
C LEU A 298 22.01 5.22 -17.01
N GLU A 299 23.13 5.30 -17.73
CA GLU A 299 23.70 6.58 -18.17
C GLU A 299 22.76 7.25 -19.17
N GLY A 300 22.13 6.48 -20.05
CA GLY A 300 21.08 6.96 -20.95
C GLY A 300 19.87 7.52 -20.22
N ALA A 301 19.43 6.89 -19.12
CA ALA A 301 18.34 7.39 -18.28
C ALA A 301 18.69 8.74 -17.64
N ILE A 302 19.88 8.81 -17.05
CA ILE A 302 20.38 10.04 -16.38
C ILE A 302 20.59 11.18 -17.37
N GLY A 303 21.05 10.91 -18.60
CA GLY A 303 21.25 11.91 -19.64
C GLY A 303 19.95 12.48 -20.22
N ARG A 304 18.81 11.82 -20.04
CA ARG A 304 17.49 12.24 -20.58
C ARG A 304 16.66 13.07 -19.60
N GLY A 305 16.94 13.00 -18.31
CA GLY A 305 16.15 13.71 -17.30
C GLY A 305 16.90 13.94 -16.00
N ALA A 306 16.22 14.50 -15.01
CA ALA A 306 16.78 14.66 -13.68
C ALA A 306 17.05 13.26 -13.06
N PRO A 307 18.28 12.98 -12.60
CA PRO A 307 18.61 11.69 -12.03
C PRO A 307 17.83 11.44 -10.73
N THR A 308 17.17 10.31 -10.62
CA THR A 308 16.56 9.85 -9.36
C THR A 308 17.60 9.17 -8.46
N SER A 309 17.38 9.14 -7.15
CA SER A 309 18.24 8.41 -6.22
C SER A 309 18.40 6.94 -6.63
N GLU A 310 17.31 6.32 -7.09
CA GLU A 310 17.32 4.95 -7.55
C GLU A 310 18.19 4.74 -8.80
N ALA A 311 18.03 5.59 -9.83
CA ALA A 311 18.84 5.49 -11.04
C ALA A 311 20.34 5.60 -10.73
N LEU A 312 20.72 6.55 -9.86
CA LEU A 312 22.09 6.74 -9.41
C LEU A 312 22.62 5.58 -8.57
N MET A 313 21.78 4.99 -7.72
CA MET A 313 22.12 3.78 -6.97
C MET A 313 22.40 2.57 -7.88
N LEU A 314 21.53 2.35 -8.87
CA LEU A 314 21.72 1.28 -9.84
C LEU A 314 22.97 1.53 -10.69
N LEU A 315 23.24 2.77 -11.09
CA LEU A 315 24.46 3.14 -11.80
C LEU A 315 25.70 2.87 -10.93
N GLY A 316 25.67 3.25 -9.66
CA GLY A 316 26.74 2.93 -8.70
C GLY A 316 26.99 1.43 -8.60
N ARG A 317 25.94 0.63 -8.56
CA ARG A 317 26.02 -0.83 -8.53
C ARG A 317 26.61 -1.42 -9.81
N ALA A 318 26.19 -0.91 -10.98
CA ALA A 318 26.77 -1.32 -12.27
C ALA A 318 28.27 -1.00 -12.35
N ARG A 319 28.69 0.20 -11.91
CA ARG A 319 30.09 0.61 -11.85
C ARG A 319 30.92 -0.25 -10.88
N ALA A 320 30.35 -0.58 -9.73
CA ALA A 320 30.99 -1.48 -8.76
C ALA A 320 31.20 -2.90 -9.32
N LEU A 321 30.22 -3.44 -10.08
CA LEU A 321 30.34 -4.72 -10.78
C LEU A 321 31.36 -4.63 -11.95
N ALA A 322 31.47 -3.51 -12.60
CA ALA A 322 32.52 -3.24 -13.61
C ALA A 322 33.92 -3.13 -13.00
N GLY A 323 34.05 -3.02 -11.67
CA GLY A 323 35.32 -2.81 -10.97
C GLY A 323 35.73 -1.35 -10.80
N ASP A 324 34.94 -0.42 -11.31
CA ASP A 324 35.23 1.02 -11.17
C ASP A 324 34.64 1.55 -9.85
N LEU A 325 35.33 1.21 -8.76
CA LEU A 325 34.88 1.59 -7.41
C LEU A 325 34.89 3.11 -7.16
N PRO A 326 35.85 3.91 -7.69
CA PRO A 326 35.78 5.37 -7.55
C PRO A 326 34.56 5.99 -8.22
N ALA A 327 34.22 5.55 -9.44
CA ALA A 327 33.01 6.03 -10.11
C ALA A 327 31.74 5.54 -9.42
N ALA A 328 31.75 4.33 -8.84
CA ALA A 328 30.64 3.82 -8.03
C ALA A 328 30.43 4.70 -6.78
N GLU A 329 31.49 5.02 -6.04
CA GLU A 329 31.44 5.93 -4.89
C GLU A 329 30.80 7.28 -5.26
N GLN A 330 31.19 7.85 -6.40
CA GLN A 330 30.65 9.11 -6.89
C GLN A 330 29.15 9.01 -7.17
N SER A 331 28.72 7.91 -7.82
CA SER A 331 27.30 7.67 -8.09
C SER A 331 26.49 7.56 -6.80
N TYR A 332 26.98 6.83 -5.80
CA TYR A 332 26.33 6.70 -4.52
C TYR A 332 26.31 8.00 -3.72
N LYS A 333 27.37 8.84 -3.79
CA LYS A 333 27.36 10.19 -3.21
C LYS A 333 26.26 11.05 -3.83
N GLN A 334 26.10 10.99 -5.14
CA GLN A 334 25.03 11.70 -5.82
C GLN A 334 23.66 11.16 -5.41
N ALA A 335 23.49 9.84 -5.30
CA ALA A 335 22.25 9.22 -4.87
C ALA A 335 21.82 9.66 -3.46
N THR A 336 22.78 9.77 -2.52
CA THR A 336 22.51 10.24 -1.15
C THR A 336 22.14 11.72 -1.04
N ALA A 337 22.36 12.49 -2.10
CA ALA A 337 22.01 13.91 -2.19
C ALA A 337 20.67 14.19 -2.89
N GLN A 338 20.05 13.17 -3.49
CA GLN A 338 18.75 13.28 -4.16
C GLN A 338 17.59 13.15 -3.17
N PHE A 339 16.50 13.84 -3.48
CA PHE A 339 15.25 13.73 -2.72
C PHE A 339 14.17 13.05 -3.58
N PRO A 340 13.37 12.10 -3.04
CA PRO A 340 13.41 11.56 -1.66
C PRO A 340 14.69 10.78 -1.37
N ILE A 341 15.15 10.85 -0.11
CA ILE A 341 16.37 10.17 0.31
C ILE A 341 16.11 8.67 0.43
N GLU A 342 16.92 7.89 -0.29
CA GLU A 342 16.94 6.44 -0.21
C GLU A 342 17.96 5.95 0.84
N PRO A 343 17.53 5.42 2.01
CA PRO A 343 18.48 5.01 3.05
C PRO A 343 19.50 3.98 2.56
N ALA A 344 19.10 3.07 1.67
CA ALA A 344 19.98 2.03 1.13
C ALA A 344 21.21 2.61 0.40
N ALA A 345 21.12 3.81 -0.19
CA ALA A 345 22.24 4.46 -0.86
C ALA A 345 23.42 4.71 0.08
N PHE A 346 23.15 5.02 1.35
CA PHE A 346 24.20 5.23 2.34
C PHE A 346 24.94 3.93 2.70
N LEU A 347 24.25 2.79 2.75
CA LEU A 347 24.91 1.51 2.98
C LEU A 347 25.82 1.14 1.82
N GLN A 348 25.35 1.31 0.59
CA GLN A 348 26.14 1.05 -0.61
C GLN A 348 27.36 2.00 -0.71
N LEU A 349 27.16 3.27 -0.36
CA LEU A 349 28.26 4.24 -0.26
C LEU A 349 29.29 3.80 0.77
N ALA A 350 28.87 3.37 1.94
CA ALA A 350 29.77 2.90 2.99
C ALA A 350 30.58 1.68 2.54
N ASP A 351 29.92 0.72 1.90
CA ASP A 351 30.57 -0.50 1.42
C ASP A 351 31.65 -0.22 0.37
N VAL A 352 31.37 0.64 -0.60
CA VAL A 352 32.32 0.99 -1.64
C VAL A 352 33.45 1.86 -1.08
N ALA A 353 33.14 2.86 -0.27
CA ALA A 353 34.13 3.75 0.36
C ALA A 353 35.10 2.96 1.25
N GLU A 354 34.63 1.97 1.98
CA GLU A 354 35.48 1.08 2.79
C GLU A 354 36.43 0.25 1.92
N ARG A 355 35.95 -0.29 0.80
CA ARG A 355 36.76 -1.10 -0.14
C ARG A 355 37.88 -0.31 -0.78
N ILE A 356 37.73 1.01 -1.00
CA ILE A 356 38.74 1.87 -1.56
C ILE A 356 39.56 2.64 -0.50
N GLY A 357 39.30 2.38 0.78
CA GLY A 357 40.04 2.98 1.90
C GLY A 357 39.58 4.38 2.31
N HIS A 358 38.46 4.86 1.80
CA HIS A 358 37.85 6.15 2.19
C HIS A 358 37.06 6.02 3.49
N TYR A 359 37.72 5.63 4.58
CA TYR A 359 37.11 5.26 5.86
C TYR A 359 36.26 6.36 6.50
N ALA A 360 36.65 7.63 6.31
CA ALA A 360 35.86 8.78 6.81
C ALA A 360 34.49 8.85 6.11
N THR A 361 34.47 8.72 4.77
CA THR A 361 33.23 8.67 3.99
C THR A 361 32.36 7.47 4.40
N ALA A 362 32.97 6.29 4.58
CA ALA A 362 32.26 5.09 5.01
C ALA A 362 31.60 5.29 6.38
N ARG A 363 32.33 5.86 7.34
CA ARG A 363 31.80 6.14 8.67
C ARG A 363 30.64 7.14 8.66
N ASP A 364 30.81 8.27 7.94
CA ASP A 364 29.77 9.30 7.80
C ASP A 364 28.50 8.69 7.18
N ALA A 365 28.63 7.89 6.13
CA ALA A 365 27.51 7.22 5.49
C ALA A 365 26.75 6.31 6.45
N LEU A 366 27.44 5.46 7.25
CA LEU A 366 26.81 4.59 8.24
C LEU A 366 26.10 5.39 9.35
N LEU A 367 26.64 6.53 9.78
CA LEU A 367 26.02 7.39 10.77
C LEU A 367 24.74 8.01 10.21
N ARG A 368 24.78 8.54 8.98
CA ARG A 368 23.60 9.08 8.30
C ARG A 368 22.53 8.05 8.07
N TYR A 369 22.92 6.85 7.67
CA TYR A 369 21.98 5.72 7.57
C TYR A 369 21.25 5.48 8.89
N SER A 370 21.98 5.43 10.01
CA SER A 370 21.40 5.20 11.34
C SER A 370 20.46 6.31 11.79
N ALA A 371 20.75 7.55 11.40
CA ALA A 371 19.90 8.69 11.70
C ALA A 371 18.57 8.68 10.92
N ILE A 372 18.58 8.19 9.67
CA ILE A 372 17.40 8.17 8.79
C ILE A 372 16.55 6.94 9.02
N SER A 373 17.16 5.78 9.30
CA SER A 373 16.43 4.52 9.53
C SER A 373 15.67 4.47 10.86
N GLY A 374 15.75 5.52 11.68
CA GLY A 374 15.03 5.61 12.94
C GLY A 374 15.62 4.74 14.07
N ASP A 375 16.76 4.10 13.82
CA ASP A 375 17.40 3.22 14.80
C ASP A 375 17.93 3.98 16.03
N GLY A 376 18.02 5.32 15.97
CA GLY A 376 18.52 6.21 17.02
C GLY A 376 19.91 5.81 17.56
N ILE A 377 20.04 4.56 17.94
CA ILE A 377 21.29 3.92 18.38
C ILE A 377 21.62 2.79 17.42
N PRO A 378 22.79 2.80 16.76
CA PRO A 378 23.19 1.72 15.85
C PRO A 378 23.16 0.35 16.53
N PRO A 379 22.60 -0.69 15.86
CA PRO A 379 22.62 -2.05 16.38
C PRO A 379 24.08 -2.57 16.55
N PRO A 380 24.30 -3.62 17.36
CA PRO A 380 25.64 -4.10 17.72
C PRO A 380 26.58 -4.34 16.54
N ASP A 381 26.08 -4.90 15.43
CA ASP A 381 26.90 -5.18 14.24
C ASP A 381 27.34 -3.89 13.55
N ARG A 382 26.46 -2.90 13.44
CA ARG A 382 26.80 -1.60 12.87
C ARG A 382 27.74 -0.81 13.79
N ALA A 383 27.52 -0.89 15.11
CA ALA A 383 28.43 -0.30 16.09
C ALA A 383 29.83 -0.93 15.98
N LEU A 384 29.92 -2.24 15.80
CA LEU A 384 31.19 -2.93 15.56
C LEU A 384 31.92 -2.38 14.33
N ARG A 385 31.22 -2.24 13.21
CA ARG A 385 31.76 -1.70 11.95
C ARG A 385 32.22 -0.25 12.11
N LEU A 386 31.43 0.60 12.81
CA LEU A 386 31.83 1.99 13.14
C LEU A 386 33.07 2.04 14.01
N GLY A 387 33.24 1.12 14.93
CA GLY A 387 34.45 0.94 15.72
C GLY A 387 35.67 0.58 14.85
N ASP A 388 35.50 -0.38 13.94
CA ASP A 388 36.59 -0.79 13.01
C ASP A 388 37.00 0.40 12.12
N LEU A 389 36.08 1.18 11.60
CA LEU A 389 36.35 2.38 10.80
C LEU A 389 37.08 3.45 11.62
N SER A 390 36.68 3.67 12.87
CA SER A 390 37.35 4.62 13.78
C SER A 390 38.78 4.17 14.07
N MET A 391 39.03 2.90 14.22
CA MET A 391 40.42 2.36 14.36
C MET A 391 41.26 2.59 13.09
N ARG A 392 40.65 2.41 11.90
CA ARG A 392 41.31 2.69 10.62
C ARG A 392 41.67 4.16 10.43
N LEU A 393 40.86 5.06 11.03
CA LEU A 393 41.10 6.50 11.06
C LEU A 393 42.08 6.94 12.16
N ASN A 394 42.66 5.99 12.90
CA ASN A 394 43.53 6.26 14.06
C ASN A 394 42.83 7.07 15.17
N GLU A 395 41.53 6.81 15.40
CA GLU A 395 40.70 7.44 16.43
C GLU A 395 40.29 6.41 17.51
N PRO A 396 41.24 5.89 18.34
CA PRO A 396 40.97 4.79 19.25
C PRO A 396 39.93 5.16 20.34
N ALA A 397 39.89 6.42 20.80
CA ALA A 397 38.87 6.88 21.75
C ALA A 397 37.45 6.82 21.19
N ALA A 398 37.25 7.17 19.92
CA ALA A 398 35.96 7.01 19.23
C ALA A 398 35.61 5.53 19.05
N ALA A 399 36.58 4.70 18.70
CA ALA A 399 36.40 3.25 18.57
C ALA A 399 35.97 2.59 19.87
N VAL A 400 36.51 3.00 21.02
CA VAL A 400 36.09 2.51 22.34
C VAL A 400 34.60 2.72 22.56
N ASN A 401 34.05 3.88 22.23
CA ASN A 401 32.64 4.17 22.40
C ASN A 401 31.76 3.20 21.56
N TRP A 402 32.15 2.96 20.31
CA TRP A 402 31.41 2.06 19.41
C TRP A 402 31.54 0.58 19.82
N TYR A 403 32.74 0.12 20.14
CA TYR A 403 32.94 -1.26 20.60
C TYR A 403 32.29 -1.53 21.96
N THR A 404 32.22 -0.54 22.86
CA THR A 404 31.48 -0.67 24.11
C THR A 404 30.00 -0.92 23.84
N ARG A 405 29.40 -0.20 22.87
CA ARG A 405 28.02 -0.45 22.45
C ARG A 405 27.85 -1.85 21.85
N ALA A 406 28.77 -2.27 20.98
CA ALA A 406 28.75 -3.61 20.40
C ALA A 406 28.85 -4.71 21.48
N ALA A 407 29.66 -4.46 22.52
CA ALA A 407 29.84 -5.38 23.65
C ALA A 407 28.66 -5.43 24.64
N GLN A 408 27.73 -4.48 24.60
CA GLN A 408 26.49 -4.49 25.37
C GLN A 408 25.41 -5.40 24.75
N GLY A 409 25.55 -5.82 23.52
CA GLY A 409 24.62 -6.73 22.85
C GLY A 409 24.56 -8.10 23.56
N PRO A 410 23.39 -8.75 23.58
CA PRO A 410 23.22 -10.05 24.27
C PRO A 410 24.11 -11.15 23.72
N ASN A 411 24.52 -11.04 22.45
CA ASN A 411 25.33 -11.99 21.72
C ASN A 411 26.80 -11.54 21.55
N ALA A 412 27.30 -10.62 22.41
CA ALA A 412 28.68 -10.16 22.30
C ALA A 412 29.67 -11.32 22.45
N THR A 413 30.51 -11.48 21.46
CA THR A 413 31.49 -12.57 21.36
C THR A 413 32.87 -12.14 21.82
N ALA A 414 33.77 -13.09 22.11
CA ALA A 414 35.16 -12.84 22.48
C ALA A 414 35.91 -11.90 21.50
N PRO A 415 35.75 -12.01 20.16
CA PRO A 415 36.34 -11.05 19.21
C PRO A 415 35.90 -9.59 19.40
N VAL A 416 34.67 -9.33 19.83
CA VAL A 416 34.20 -7.94 20.13
C VAL A 416 34.97 -7.37 21.32
N PHE A 417 35.13 -8.16 22.38
CA PHE A 417 35.92 -7.77 23.55
C PHE A 417 37.39 -7.59 23.24
N ALA A 418 37.95 -8.40 22.31
CA ALA A 418 39.33 -8.24 21.86
C ALA A 418 39.54 -6.88 21.15
N ARG A 419 38.62 -6.49 20.26
CA ARG A 419 38.67 -5.19 19.58
C ARG A 419 38.49 -4.03 20.56
N LEU A 420 37.55 -4.17 21.55
CA LEU A 420 37.39 -3.18 22.61
C LEU A 420 38.68 -3.01 23.43
N ALA A 421 39.28 -4.10 23.86
CA ALA A 421 40.52 -4.06 24.65
C ALA A 421 41.70 -3.47 23.89
N ASP A 422 41.88 -3.81 22.60
CA ASP A 422 42.91 -3.19 21.75
C ASP A 422 42.68 -1.68 21.57
N ALA A 423 41.43 -1.26 21.37
CA ALA A 423 41.08 0.17 21.26
C ALA A 423 41.33 0.90 22.58
N GLN A 424 40.93 0.36 23.73
CA GLN A 424 41.14 0.94 25.05
C GLN A 424 42.65 1.09 25.34
N PHE A 425 43.43 0.05 25.04
CA PHE A 425 44.89 0.09 25.20
C PHE A 425 45.52 1.20 24.35
N LYS A 426 45.15 1.30 23.07
CA LYS A 426 45.62 2.35 22.17
C LYS A 426 45.13 3.76 22.55
N ALA A 427 43.97 3.85 23.21
CA ALA A 427 43.43 5.10 23.75
C ALA A 427 44.13 5.53 25.08
N GLY A 428 45.06 4.73 25.60
CA GLY A 428 45.78 5.03 26.85
C GLY A 428 45.07 4.54 28.12
N ASP A 429 44.08 3.62 27.99
CA ASP A 429 43.40 3.01 29.13
C ASP A 429 43.75 1.49 29.27
N PRO A 430 44.94 1.16 29.77
CA PRO A 430 45.35 -0.25 29.98
C PRO A 430 44.50 -0.97 31.05
N ALA A 431 43.98 -0.23 32.05
CA ALA A 431 43.15 -0.82 33.09
C ALA A 431 41.78 -1.27 32.53
N GLY A 432 41.09 -0.42 31.80
CA GLY A 432 39.87 -0.76 31.09
C GLY A 432 40.07 -1.88 30.09
N ALA A 433 41.21 -1.89 29.39
CA ALA A 433 41.54 -2.93 28.43
C ALA A 433 41.67 -4.32 29.11
N LEU A 434 42.30 -4.41 30.28
CA LEU A 434 42.36 -5.69 31.04
C LEU A 434 40.99 -6.16 31.51
N VAL A 435 40.12 -5.27 31.92
CA VAL A 435 38.71 -5.60 32.25
C VAL A 435 37.98 -6.19 31.04
N SER A 436 38.18 -5.60 29.86
CA SER A 436 37.57 -6.10 28.62
C SER A 436 38.15 -7.45 28.21
N VAL A 437 39.45 -7.66 28.36
CA VAL A 437 40.09 -8.97 28.17
C VAL A 437 39.44 -10.02 29.08
N GLY A 438 39.31 -9.73 30.38
CA GLY A 438 38.67 -10.64 31.33
C GLY A 438 37.25 -11.06 30.93
N ARG A 439 36.44 -10.09 30.52
CA ARG A 439 35.07 -10.36 29.99
C ARG A 439 35.07 -11.22 28.73
N GLY A 440 36.01 -10.97 27.83
CA GLY A 440 36.16 -11.77 26.62
C GLY A 440 36.61 -13.21 26.90
N LEU A 441 37.55 -13.42 27.84
CA LEU A 441 38.01 -14.74 28.24
C LEU A 441 36.95 -15.54 29.02
N GLN A 442 35.98 -14.87 29.65
CA GLN A 442 34.79 -15.56 30.19
C GLN A 442 33.89 -16.14 29.09
N ARG A 443 33.92 -15.59 27.91
CA ARG A 443 33.16 -16.05 26.73
C ARG A 443 33.91 -17.14 25.94
N ASP A 444 35.24 -16.97 25.81
CA ASP A 444 36.13 -17.92 25.18
C ASP A 444 37.49 -17.92 25.91
N PRO A 445 37.69 -18.88 26.86
CA PRO A 445 38.95 -18.99 27.65
C PRO A 445 40.18 -19.25 26.81
N HIS A 446 40.04 -19.77 25.60
CA HIS A 446 41.15 -20.13 24.72
C HIS A 446 41.43 -19.13 23.61
N SER A 447 40.79 -17.95 23.65
CA SER A 447 40.98 -16.90 22.65
C SER A 447 42.42 -16.43 22.60
N SER A 448 43.16 -16.85 21.60
CA SER A 448 44.56 -16.46 21.38
C SER A 448 44.72 -14.94 21.18
N ALA A 449 43.74 -14.29 20.58
CA ALA A 449 43.72 -12.84 20.39
C ALA A 449 43.72 -12.11 21.75
N LEU A 450 42.82 -12.49 22.67
CA LEU A 450 42.71 -11.89 23.98
C LEU A 450 43.96 -12.14 24.85
N ILE A 451 44.49 -13.37 24.84
CA ILE A 451 45.70 -13.74 25.56
C ILE A 451 46.89 -12.90 25.07
N ASN A 452 47.01 -12.71 23.76
CA ASN A 452 48.07 -11.87 23.20
C ASN A 452 47.92 -10.37 23.57
N ILE A 453 46.71 -9.86 23.56
CA ILE A 453 46.42 -8.47 23.97
C ILE A 453 46.77 -8.30 25.46
N GLU A 454 46.38 -9.24 26.33
CA GLU A 454 46.71 -9.23 27.75
C GLU A 454 48.23 -9.15 27.96
N ARG A 455 48.99 -10.04 27.28
CA ARG A 455 50.44 -10.06 27.37
C ARG A 455 51.08 -8.73 26.95
N ARG A 456 50.60 -8.13 25.85
CA ARG A 456 51.07 -6.83 25.37
C ARG A 456 50.80 -5.71 26.41
N ILE A 457 49.60 -5.67 27.00
CA ILE A 457 49.25 -4.68 28.00
C ILE A 457 50.13 -4.81 29.25
N ARG A 458 50.30 -6.04 29.77
CA ARG A 458 51.12 -6.29 30.95
C ARG A 458 52.60 -5.94 30.71
N ALA A 459 53.18 -6.26 29.55
CA ALA A 459 54.55 -5.91 29.20
C ALA A 459 54.76 -4.39 29.14
N ALA A 460 53.82 -3.63 28.52
CA ALA A 460 53.90 -2.20 28.44
C ALA A 460 53.77 -1.50 29.79
N THR A 461 52.91 -2.02 30.70
CA THR A 461 52.75 -1.45 32.05
C THR A 461 53.91 -1.77 32.99
N GLN A 462 54.67 -2.85 32.75
CA GLN A 462 55.90 -3.19 33.50
C GLN A 462 57.11 -2.35 33.06
N SER A 463 57.18 -1.94 31.80
CA SER A 463 58.27 -1.08 31.29
C SER A 463 58.15 0.41 31.65
N GLN A 464 56.99 0.81 32.19
CA GLN A 464 56.71 2.19 32.66
C GLN A 464 56.86 2.36 34.18
N ARG A 465 57.09 1.24 34.90
CA ARG A 465 57.47 1.22 36.32
C ARG A 465 58.97 1.12 36.46
#